data_23d4e4f9e6819f34e65db4e8b824ccd0
#
_entry.id   23d4e4f9e6819f34e65db4e8b824ccd0
#
_cell.length_a   1.000
_cell.length_b   1.000
_cell.length_c   1.000
_cell.angle_alpha   90.00
_cell.angle_beta   90.00
_cell.angle_gamma   90.00
#
_symmetry.space_group_name_H-M   'P 1'
#
loop_
_entity.id
_entity.type
_entity.pdbx_description
1 polymer ?
#
loop_
_entity_poly.entity_id
_entity_poly.type
_entity_poly.pdbx_seq_one_letter_code
_entity_poly.pdbx_strand_id
1 'polypeptide(L)'
;NVAGGQNDNDAATIKQLRYVNNNLAMTIAGPTYTGYEANGSTYKAPDFNIKNSTYHTVKEAVEAAQTNFFSAKGTSTDANYDNKGATGTNATAAGVRASAAGNFGTALGADATATSEKGTALGYNAKVTEDDGVALGSNSVANTAVGVAGYDVSTADNRANRYTDLTGSVATSTLGAVSVGQSTSVGTETRQITNLAAGTKDTDAVNVAQLRNVNLKIAGNTNDNNGKNDVLLDKQTLTVKGDGTYVTTKANNQTIDVTLTNDTKDKIDNAANKDLSNITNVGKKNITALGTIVEAGHNVTIPAATVDTTTGQKT
;
A
#
# COMPACT_ATOMS: atom_id res chain seq x y z
N ASN A 1 29.88 82.60 17.22
CA ASN A 1 29.97 81.20 17.57
C ASN A 1 29.08 80.93 18.79
N VAL A 2 28.11 80.11 18.68
CA VAL A 2 27.23 79.65 19.77
C VAL A 2 27.83 78.36 20.35
N ALA A 3 28.08 78.38 21.67
CA ALA A 3 28.50 77.15 22.37
C ALA A 3 27.29 76.17 22.39
N GLY A 4 27.57 74.87 22.47
CA GLY A 4 26.50 73.85 22.60
C GLY A 4 25.75 74.07 23.91
N GLY A 5 24.41 74.05 23.86
CA GLY A 5 23.53 74.11 25.04
C GLY A 5 23.74 72.93 25.96
N GLN A 6 23.61 73.16 27.27
CA GLN A 6 23.79 72.15 28.35
C GLN A 6 22.50 71.96 29.16
N ASN A 7 21.61 72.91 29.10
CA ASN A 7 20.29 72.86 29.78
C ASN A 7 19.15 72.90 28.81
N ASP A 8 17.96 72.40 29.22
CA ASP A 8 16.79 72.28 28.37
C ASP A 8 16.31 73.55 27.69
N ASN A 9 16.65 74.73 28.28
CA ASN A 9 16.29 76.08 27.76
C ASN A 9 17.41 76.69 26.88
N ASP A 10 18.54 76.03 26.67
CA ASP A 10 19.62 76.56 25.89
C ASP A 10 19.39 76.38 24.38
N ALA A 11 19.95 77.29 23.58
CA ALA A 11 19.92 77.09 22.14
C ALA A 11 20.78 75.95 21.68
N ALA A 12 20.18 74.99 20.92
CA ALA A 12 20.94 73.90 20.32
C ALA A 12 21.76 74.42 19.13
N THR A 13 23.04 73.97 19.06
CA THR A 13 23.85 74.22 17.88
C THR A 13 23.46 73.29 16.76
N ILE A 14 23.70 73.67 15.51
CA ILE A 14 23.56 72.75 14.33
C ILE A 14 24.39 71.44 14.54
N LYS A 15 25.52 71.50 15.21
CA LYS A 15 26.35 70.31 15.51
C LYS A 15 25.59 69.34 16.44
N GLN A 16 24.94 69.83 17.49
CA GLN A 16 24.13 69.00 18.40
C GLN A 16 22.93 68.40 17.68
N LEU A 17 22.24 69.18 16.87
CA LEU A 17 21.09 68.73 16.09
C LEU A 17 21.49 67.64 15.09
N ARG A 18 22.62 67.84 14.40
CA ARG A 18 23.19 66.81 13.50
C ARG A 18 23.58 65.53 14.25
N TYR A 19 24.13 65.64 15.44
CA TYR A 19 24.53 64.49 16.26
C TYR A 19 23.31 63.65 16.66
N VAL A 20 22.21 64.28 17.11
CA VAL A 20 20.99 63.63 17.45
C VAL A 20 20.37 62.95 16.21
N ASN A 21 20.33 63.69 15.10
CA ASN A 21 19.79 63.13 13.86
C ASN A 21 20.58 61.95 13.32
N ASN A 22 21.95 62.00 13.40
CA ASN A 22 22.80 60.90 12.99
C ASN A 22 22.60 59.68 13.90
N ASN A 23 22.51 59.87 15.23
CA ASN A 23 22.22 58.79 16.14
C ASN A 23 20.88 58.11 15.87
N LEU A 24 19.85 58.89 15.61
CA LEU A 24 18.52 58.37 15.22
C LEU A 24 18.61 57.60 13.89
N ALA A 25 19.27 58.17 12.91
CA ALA A 25 19.48 57.56 11.60
C ALA A 25 20.22 56.24 11.70
N MET A 26 21.31 56.18 12.50
CA MET A 26 22.07 54.95 12.78
C MET A 26 21.24 53.91 13.53
N THR A 27 20.38 54.33 14.46
CA THR A 27 19.46 53.44 15.20
C THR A 27 18.47 52.79 14.27
N ILE A 28 17.95 53.48 13.24
CA ILE A 28 16.94 53.03 12.31
C ILE A 28 17.52 52.22 11.15
N ALA A 29 18.66 52.70 10.58
CA ALA A 29 19.19 52.21 9.32
C ALA A 29 20.57 51.51 9.45
N GLY A 30 21.11 51.37 10.67
CA GLY A 30 22.37 50.72 10.95
C GLY A 30 23.56 51.69 11.13
N PRO A 31 24.68 51.19 11.68
CA PRO A 31 25.79 52.02 12.21
C PRO A 31 26.57 52.83 11.15
N THR A 32 26.45 52.49 9.90
CA THR A 32 27.14 53.18 8.80
C THR A 32 26.30 54.29 8.14
N TYR A 33 25.04 54.43 8.54
CA TYR A 33 24.11 55.34 7.94
C TYR A 33 24.14 56.72 8.66
N THR A 34 24.42 57.77 7.93
CA THR A 34 24.59 59.14 8.49
C THR A 34 23.41 60.06 8.35
N GLY A 35 22.37 59.66 7.61
CA GLY A 35 21.16 60.45 7.38
C GLY A 35 21.32 61.66 6.47
N TYR A 36 22.54 61.95 6.01
CA TYR A 36 22.84 63.10 5.14
C TYR A 36 23.79 62.68 4.00
N GLU A 37 23.66 63.40 2.87
CA GLU A 37 24.61 63.37 1.79
C GLU A 37 25.99 63.90 2.25
N ALA A 38 27.05 63.62 1.49
CA ALA A 38 28.40 64.10 1.80
C ALA A 38 28.53 65.62 1.92
N ASN A 39 27.60 66.37 1.30
CA ASN A 39 27.51 67.83 1.41
C ASN A 39 27.01 68.32 2.79
N GLY A 40 26.53 67.40 3.63
CA GLY A 40 26.02 67.70 4.96
C GLY A 40 24.73 68.49 5.04
N SER A 41 24.04 68.73 3.90
CA SER A 41 22.87 69.61 3.81
C SER A 41 21.61 68.89 3.34
N THR A 42 21.79 67.84 2.54
CA THR A 42 20.69 67.08 1.96
C THR A 42 20.39 65.85 2.78
N TYR A 43 19.14 65.63 3.21
CA TYR A 43 18.71 64.38 3.87
C TYR A 43 18.74 63.22 2.87
N LYS A 44 19.35 62.12 3.27
CA LYS A 44 19.32 60.88 2.54
C LYS A 44 18.35 59.91 3.26
N ALA A 45 17.36 59.42 2.60
CA ALA A 45 16.51 58.37 3.18
C ALA A 45 17.27 57.04 3.30
N PRO A 46 17.01 56.21 4.32
CA PRO A 46 17.61 54.89 4.44
C PRO A 46 17.17 53.98 3.31
N ASP A 47 18.08 53.11 2.90
CA ASP A 47 17.81 52.06 1.90
C ASP A 47 17.57 50.73 2.61
N PHE A 48 16.30 50.30 2.69
CA PHE A 48 15.92 48.98 3.18
C PHE A 48 15.76 48.03 1.97
N ASN A 49 16.68 47.13 1.79
CA ASN A 49 16.66 46.17 0.66
C ASN A 49 15.91 44.91 1.07
N ILE A 50 14.69 44.70 0.54
CA ILE A 50 13.82 43.58 0.85
C ILE A 50 13.29 42.98 -0.46
N LYS A 51 13.44 41.67 -0.65
CA LYS A 51 12.95 40.96 -1.84
C LYS A 51 13.40 41.62 -3.17
N ASN A 52 14.68 41.97 -3.27
CA ASN A 52 15.29 42.62 -4.45
C ASN A 52 14.73 44.05 -4.79
N SER A 53 14.05 44.69 -3.87
CA SER A 53 13.57 46.09 -4.00
C SER A 53 14.07 46.94 -2.85
N THR A 54 14.29 48.24 -3.13
CA THR A 54 14.75 49.19 -2.14
C THR A 54 13.56 50.03 -1.67
N TYR A 55 13.39 50.15 -0.35
CA TYR A 55 12.36 50.94 0.32
C TYR A 55 13.05 52.01 1.15
N HIS A 56 12.40 53.16 1.30
CA HIS A 56 13.00 54.33 1.95
C HIS A 56 12.31 54.71 3.27
N THR A 57 11.29 53.96 3.68
CA THR A 57 10.62 54.13 4.97
C THR A 57 10.54 52.80 5.71
N VAL A 58 10.59 52.86 7.06
CA VAL A 58 10.38 51.64 7.90
C VAL A 58 9.03 51.00 7.63
N LYS A 59 7.99 51.80 7.39
CA LYS A 59 6.64 51.33 7.09
C LYS A 59 6.63 50.46 5.84
N GLU A 60 7.14 50.97 4.72
CA GLU A 60 7.21 50.26 3.45
C GLU A 60 8.08 49.00 3.58
N ALA A 61 9.20 49.06 4.30
CA ALA A 61 10.09 47.93 4.54
C ALA A 61 9.37 46.84 5.35
N VAL A 62 8.64 47.16 6.39
CA VAL A 62 7.87 46.22 7.20
C VAL A 62 6.73 45.58 6.38
N GLU A 63 5.99 46.42 5.61
CA GLU A 63 4.94 45.91 4.70
C GLU A 63 5.52 44.96 3.64
N ALA A 64 6.66 45.28 3.06
CA ALA A 64 7.35 44.43 2.08
C ALA A 64 7.94 43.16 2.69
N ALA A 65 8.34 43.18 3.96
CA ALA A 65 8.85 42.04 4.69
C ALA A 65 7.77 40.99 5.05
N GLN A 66 6.50 41.38 4.98
CA GLN A 66 5.41 40.44 5.26
C GLN A 66 5.44 39.25 4.34
N THR A 67 5.18 38.06 4.89
CA THR A 67 5.06 36.83 4.12
C THR A 67 3.69 36.80 3.44
N ASN A 68 3.69 36.85 2.10
CA ASN A 68 2.47 36.64 1.32
C ASN A 68 2.15 35.14 1.24
N PHE A 69 0.87 34.78 1.17
CA PHE A 69 0.40 33.41 1.02
C PHE A 69 0.72 32.44 2.19
N PHE A 70 1.21 32.96 3.31
CA PHE A 70 1.34 32.20 4.55
C PHE A 70 0.52 32.89 5.64
N SER A 71 -0.51 32.19 6.14
CA SER A 71 -1.41 32.69 7.16
C SER A 71 -1.78 31.59 8.14
N ALA A 72 -1.72 31.88 9.44
CA ALA A 72 -2.23 31.03 10.50
C ALA A 72 -3.03 31.90 11.46
N LYS A 73 -4.21 31.44 11.90
CA LYS A 73 -5.06 32.12 12.86
C LYS A 73 -5.03 31.39 14.18
N GLY A 74 -4.46 31.99 15.18
CA GLY A 74 -4.40 31.52 16.55
C GLY A 74 -4.43 32.68 17.52
N THR A 75 -4.22 32.41 18.81
CA THR A 75 -4.12 33.40 19.89
C THR A 75 -2.70 33.40 20.44
N SER A 76 -2.34 34.51 21.13
CA SER A 76 -0.99 34.64 21.75
C SER A 76 -0.73 33.64 22.87
N THR A 77 -1.74 32.89 23.31
CA THR A 77 -1.62 31.83 24.32
C THR A 77 -1.43 30.43 23.73
N ASP A 78 -1.57 30.29 22.40
CA ASP A 78 -1.34 29.01 21.74
C ASP A 78 0.16 28.65 21.74
N ALA A 79 0.47 27.38 21.96
CA ALA A 79 1.81 26.88 21.77
C ALA A 79 2.28 27.12 20.32
N ASN A 80 3.55 27.38 20.13
CA ASN A 80 4.14 27.80 18.86
C ASN A 80 3.78 29.23 18.38
N TYR A 81 3.10 30.06 19.20
CA TYR A 81 2.83 31.45 18.85
C TYR A 81 4.10 32.25 18.54
N ASP A 82 5.16 32.03 19.32
CA ASP A 82 6.47 32.68 19.18
C ASP A 82 7.42 31.94 18.21
N ASN A 83 6.91 31.13 17.29
CA ASN A 83 7.69 30.30 16.36
C ASN A 83 8.64 29.30 17.06
N LYS A 84 8.27 28.79 18.23
CA LYS A 84 9.08 27.84 19.03
C LYS A 84 8.67 26.38 18.89
N GLY A 85 7.80 26.06 17.94
CA GLY A 85 7.32 24.69 17.74
C GLY A 85 8.33 23.74 17.15
N ALA A 86 9.35 24.23 16.43
CA ALA A 86 10.44 23.43 15.91
C ALA A 86 11.59 23.41 16.93
N THR A 87 11.70 22.35 17.73
CA THR A 87 12.73 22.18 18.76
C THR A 87 13.82 21.18 18.38
N GLY A 88 13.56 20.30 17.41
CA GLY A 88 14.56 19.39 16.83
C GLY A 88 15.53 20.12 15.91
N THR A 89 16.74 19.62 15.78
CA THR A 89 17.74 20.15 14.85
C THR A 89 17.22 20.04 13.40
N ASN A 90 17.27 21.15 12.66
CA ASN A 90 16.75 21.24 11.28
C ASN A 90 15.27 20.85 11.13
N ALA A 91 14.48 20.98 12.19
CA ALA A 91 13.04 20.67 12.15
C ALA A 91 12.20 21.87 11.63
N THR A 92 11.01 21.59 11.15
CA THR A 92 10.03 22.57 10.68
C THR A 92 8.69 22.36 11.37
N ALA A 93 8.13 23.40 11.99
CA ALA A 93 6.79 23.39 12.57
C ALA A 93 5.99 24.58 12.06
N ALA A 94 4.88 24.36 11.37
CA ALA A 94 4.00 25.41 10.88
C ALA A 94 2.53 25.10 11.18
N GLY A 95 1.88 25.99 11.89
CA GLY A 95 0.49 25.85 12.34
C GLY A 95 0.33 26.16 13.82
N VAL A 96 -0.92 26.41 14.23
CA VAL A 96 -1.26 26.64 15.63
C VAL A 96 -0.99 25.38 16.44
N ARG A 97 -0.16 25.48 17.48
CA ARG A 97 0.28 24.35 18.32
C ARG A 97 1.03 23.24 17.58
N ALA A 98 1.52 23.50 16.34
CA ALA A 98 2.38 22.55 15.65
C ALA A 98 3.69 22.35 16.43
N SER A 99 4.17 21.11 16.52
CA SER A 99 5.38 20.71 17.26
C SER A 99 6.23 19.73 16.48
N ALA A 100 7.47 20.09 16.19
CA ALA A 100 8.47 19.23 15.57
C ALA A 100 9.69 19.12 16.51
N ALA A 101 9.65 18.12 17.40
CA ALA A 101 10.68 17.87 18.40
C ALA A 101 11.77 16.89 17.90
N GLY A 102 11.43 16.04 16.92
CA GLY A 102 12.40 15.15 16.29
C GLY A 102 13.37 15.91 15.38
N ASN A 103 14.63 15.49 15.34
CA ASN A 103 15.61 16.04 14.40
C ASN A 103 15.13 15.82 12.96
N PHE A 104 15.27 16.82 12.11
CA PHE A 104 14.78 16.80 10.71
C PHE A 104 13.27 16.56 10.60
N GLY A 105 12.52 16.69 11.71
CA GLY A 105 11.07 16.47 11.75
C GLY A 105 10.30 17.60 11.07
N THR A 106 9.18 17.27 10.47
CA THR A 106 8.27 18.22 9.83
C THR A 106 6.86 18.08 10.41
N ALA A 107 6.32 19.15 11.01
CA ALA A 107 4.95 19.25 11.51
C ALA A 107 4.21 20.38 10.82
N LEU A 108 3.24 20.09 9.96
CA LEU A 108 2.46 21.07 9.22
C LEU A 108 0.96 20.85 9.44
N GLY A 109 0.33 21.78 10.12
CA GLY A 109 -1.10 21.77 10.48
C GLY A 109 -1.32 22.13 11.94
N ALA A 110 -2.53 22.54 12.31
CA ALA A 110 -2.83 22.77 13.72
C ALA A 110 -2.73 21.44 14.51
N ASP A 111 -2.10 21.48 15.69
CA ASP A 111 -1.82 20.31 16.53
C ASP A 111 -0.97 19.21 15.88
N ALA A 112 -0.40 19.44 14.71
CA ALA A 112 0.49 18.47 14.08
C ALA A 112 1.74 18.25 14.95
N THR A 113 2.15 16.97 15.11
CA THR A 113 3.24 16.60 16.04
C THR A 113 4.19 15.60 15.39
N ALA A 114 5.46 15.96 15.25
CA ALA A 114 6.54 15.07 14.79
C ALA A 114 7.58 14.95 15.90
N THR A 115 7.52 13.86 16.70
CA THR A 115 8.42 13.65 17.85
C THR A 115 9.64 12.81 17.51
N SER A 116 9.59 12.05 16.42
CA SER A 116 10.63 11.12 15.98
C SER A 116 11.57 11.76 14.95
N GLU A 117 12.75 11.17 14.78
CA GLU A 117 13.73 11.61 13.80
C GLU A 117 13.16 11.47 12.38
N LYS A 118 13.33 12.51 11.55
CA LYS A 118 12.84 12.57 10.16
C LYS A 118 11.33 12.32 9.99
N GLY A 119 10.56 12.38 11.07
CA GLY A 119 9.11 12.20 11.05
C GLY A 119 8.41 13.32 10.28
N THR A 120 7.40 13.01 9.49
CA THR A 120 6.58 13.98 8.75
C THR A 120 5.11 13.88 9.15
N ALA A 121 4.60 14.88 9.88
CA ALA A 121 3.20 15.02 10.27
C ALA A 121 2.54 16.12 9.43
N LEU A 122 1.60 15.76 8.57
CA LEU A 122 0.88 16.67 7.68
C LEU A 122 -0.63 16.57 7.87
N GLY A 123 -1.23 17.58 8.47
CA GLY A 123 -2.67 17.68 8.72
C GLY A 123 -3.00 18.07 10.16
N TYR A 124 -4.27 18.41 10.41
CA TYR A 124 -4.75 18.66 11.78
C TYR A 124 -4.54 17.43 12.66
N ASN A 125 -3.90 17.63 13.84
CA ASN A 125 -3.67 16.57 14.82
C ASN A 125 -2.96 15.31 14.24
N ALA A 126 -2.22 15.45 13.13
CA ALA A 126 -1.39 14.37 12.60
C ALA A 126 -0.20 14.13 13.55
N LYS A 127 0.14 12.86 13.81
CA LYS A 127 1.19 12.48 14.78
C LYS A 127 2.15 11.47 14.22
N VAL A 128 3.44 11.69 14.42
CA VAL A 128 4.50 10.73 14.09
C VAL A 128 5.32 10.45 15.34
N THR A 129 5.43 9.18 15.71
CA THR A 129 6.15 8.70 16.88
C THR A 129 7.28 7.73 16.55
N GLU A 130 7.36 7.28 15.31
CA GLU A 130 8.40 6.38 14.82
C GLU A 130 9.29 7.07 13.81
N ASP A 131 10.58 6.78 13.83
CA ASP A 131 11.56 7.37 12.93
C ASP A 131 11.21 7.10 11.46
N ASP A 132 11.51 8.07 10.60
CA ASP A 132 11.20 8.05 9.17
C ASP A 132 9.69 7.89 8.86
N GLY A 133 8.81 7.95 9.85
CA GLY A 133 7.36 7.80 9.71
C GLY A 133 6.70 8.99 9.02
N VAL A 134 5.58 8.74 8.33
CA VAL A 134 4.77 9.78 7.67
C VAL A 134 3.30 9.65 8.08
N ALA A 135 2.75 10.65 8.75
CA ALA A 135 1.32 10.77 9.04
C ALA A 135 0.68 11.76 8.08
N LEU A 136 -0.19 11.29 7.19
CA LEU A 136 -0.80 12.10 6.13
C LEU A 136 -2.31 12.23 6.33
N GLY A 137 -2.75 13.45 6.56
CA GLY A 137 -4.16 13.81 6.78
C GLY A 137 -4.52 13.99 8.26
N SER A 138 -5.68 14.61 8.53
CA SER A 138 -6.12 14.89 9.89
C SER A 138 -6.26 13.61 10.72
N ASN A 139 -5.86 13.65 11.98
CA ASN A 139 -5.86 12.54 12.94
C ASN A 139 -5.02 11.32 12.52
N SER A 140 -4.24 11.38 11.44
CA SER A 140 -3.38 10.25 11.07
C SER A 140 -2.27 10.06 12.09
N VAL A 141 -1.97 8.79 12.43
CA VAL A 141 -0.91 8.44 13.39
C VAL A 141 0.04 7.44 12.76
N ALA A 142 1.30 7.83 12.57
CA ALA A 142 2.38 6.97 12.11
C ALA A 142 3.16 6.46 13.33
N ASN A 143 2.83 5.26 13.80
CA ASN A 143 3.38 4.60 14.97
C ASN A 143 3.84 3.16 14.69
N THR A 144 4.02 2.81 13.43
CA THR A 144 4.57 1.52 13.02
C THR A 144 6.05 1.68 12.70
N ALA A 145 6.88 1.04 13.48
CA ALA A 145 8.34 1.10 13.36
C ALA A 145 8.84 0.43 12.08
N VAL A 146 10.08 0.74 11.71
CA VAL A 146 10.84 0.02 10.70
C VAL A 146 11.00 -1.46 11.10
N GLY A 147 11.05 -2.35 10.12
CA GLY A 147 11.30 -3.77 10.33
C GLY A 147 10.10 -4.59 10.80
N VAL A 148 8.91 -3.99 10.88
CA VAL A 148 7.69 -4.76 11.15
C VAL A 148 7.35 -5.60 9.93
N ALA A 149 7.26 -6.93 10.13
CA ALA A 149 6.91 -7.87 9.08
C ALA A 149 5.46 -7.68 8.63
N GLY A 150 5.26 -7.70 7.31
CA GLY A 150 3.94 -7.75 6.69
C GLY A 150 3.25 -9.10 6.92
N TYR A 151 1.97 -9.18 6.56
CA TYR A 151 1.23 -10.44 6.64
C TYR A 151 1.78 -11.42 5.60
N ASP A 152 2.23 -12.58 6.06
CA ASP A 152 2.68 -13.69 5.23
C ASP A 152 1.76 -14.90 5.43
N VAL A 153 1.07 -15.30 4.37
CA VAL A 153 0.14 -16.43 4.37
C VAL A 153 0.84 -17.76 4.57
N SER A 154 2.14 -17.86 4.28
CA SER A 154 2.93 -19.10 4.45
C SER A 154 3.07 -19.46 5.94
N THR A 155 3.18 -18.46 6.79
CA THR A 155 3.35 -18.63 8.24
C THR A 155 2.04 -18.70 9.02
N ALA A 156 0.95 -18.13 8.47
CA ALA A 156 -0.31 -17.97 9.18
C ALA A 156 -1.08 -19.28 9.45
N ASP A 157 -0.91 -20.32 8.60
CA ASP A 157 -1.71 -21.56 8.62
C ASP A 157 -0.88 -22.85 8.46
N ASN A 158 0.39 -22.87 8.87
CA ASN A 158 1.30 -23.98 8.61
C ASN A 158 1.40 -24.36 7.11
N ARG A 159 1.30 -23.40 6.21
CA ARG A 159 1.37 -23.60 4.76
C ARG A 159 2.76 -23.40 4.20
N ALA A 160 3.79 -23.42 5.02
CA ALA A 160 5.19 -23.13 4.68
C ALA A 160 5.73 -23.88 3.43
N ASN A 161 5.15 -25.00 3.09
CA ASN A 161 5.56 -25.77 1.91
C ASN A 161 4.75 -25.48 0.62
N ARG A 162 3.85 -24.53 0.65
CA ARG A 162 2.94 -24.25 -0.49
C ARG A 162 3.18 -22.91 -1.17
N TYR A 163 3.85 -21.99 -0.50
CA TYR A 163 4.08 -20.63 -0.96
C TYR A 163 5.55 -20.28 -0.83
N THR A 164 6.05 -19.46 -1.70
CA THR A 164 7.37 -18.84 -1.53
C THR A 164 7.27 -17.80 -0.44
N ASP A 165 8.08 -17.91 0.59
CA ASP A 165 8.12 -16.95 1.68
C ASP A 165 8.49 -15.55 1.14
N LEU A 166 7.80 -14.53 1.63
CA LEU A 166 8.19 -13.16 1.36
C LEU A 166 9.53 -12.87 2.04
N THR A 167 10.46 -12.25 1.33
CA THR A 167 11.80 -11.96 1.85
C THR A 167 12.24 -10.53 1.56
N GLY A 168 13.19 -10.02 2.33
CA GLY A 168 13.79 -8.70 2.13
C GLY A 168 12.77 -7.56 2.29
N SER A 169 12.91 -6.52 1.48
CA SER A 169 12.06 -5.33 1.53
C SER A 169 10.60 -5.55 1.09
N VAL A 170 10.28 -6.70 0.52
CA VAL A 170 8.90 -7.10 0.22
C VAL A 170 8.19 -7.61 1.49
N ALA A 171 8.95 -8.30 2.37
CA ALA A 171 8.43 -8.84 3.62
C ALA A 171 8.39 -7.82 4.75
N THR A 172 9.41 -6.95 4.84
CA THR A 172 9.57 -6.00 5.94
C THR A 172 9.89 -4.60 5.43
N SER A 173 9.33 -3.60 6.08
CA SER A 173 9.62 -2.21 5.74
C SER A 173 11.05 -1.83 6.13
N THR A 174 11.70 -0.99 5.35
CA THR A 174 13.04 -0.44 5.62
C THR A 174 13.00 0.97 6.21
N LEU A 175 11.84 1.60 6.26
CA LEU A 175 11.56 2.91 6.85
C LEU A 175 10.27 2.83 7.68
N GLY A 176 10.02 3.82 8.51
CA GLY A 176 8.77 3.98 9.24
C GLY A 176 7.57 4.07 8.30
N ALA A 177 6.41 3.64 8.76
CA ALA A 177 5.22 3.53 7.93
C ALA A 177 4.66 4.89 7.47
N VAL A 178 4.03 4.90 6.29
CA VAL A 178 3.12 5.96 5.88
C VAL A 178 1.72 5.62 6.37
N SER A 179 1.17 6.45 7.26
CA SER A 179 -0.18 6.28 7.80
C SER A 179 -1.13 7.35 7.24
N VAL A 180 -2.28 6.91 6.77
CA VAL A 180 -3.39 7.78 6.32
C VAL A 180 -4.59 7.75 7.27
N GLY A 181 -4.42 7.19 8.46
CA GLY A 181 -5.45 7.05 9.46
C GLY A 181 -4.87 6.78 10.84
N GLN A 182 -5.71 6.27 11.73
CA GLN A 182 -5.27 5.83 13.06
C GLN A 182 -6.06 4.62 13.53
N SER A 183 -5.46 3.86 14.44
CA SER A 183 -6.14 2.82 15.20
C SER A 183 -6.04 3.17 16.68
N THR A 184 -7.18 3.27 17.37
CA THR A 184 -7.27 3.59 18.78
C THR A 184 -8.09 2.54 19.50
N SER A 185 -8.07 2.55 20.84
CA SER A 185 -8.93 1.67 21.66
C SER A 185 -10.42 1.92 21.47
N VAL A 186 -10.82 3.07 20.94
CA VAL A 186 -12.22 3.46 20.71
C VAL A 186 -12.68 3.24 19.26
N GLY A 187 -11.76 2.97 18.32
CA GLY A 187 -12.08 2.76 16.90
C GLY A 187 -10.91 3.02 15.99
N THR A 188 -11.10 2.66 14.73
CA THR A 188 -10.12 2.85 13.66
C THR A 188 -10.66 3.88 12.66
N GLU A 189 -9.88 4.90 12.37
CA GLU A 189 -10.14 5.86 11.30
C GLU A 189 -9.32 5.46 10.07
N THR A 190 -9.98 5.30 8.94
CA THR A 190 -9.34 4.85 7.69
C THR A 190 -9.64 5.80 6.54
N ARG A 191 -8.82 5.76 5.49
CA ARG A 191 -9.03 6.48 4.23
C ARG A 191 -8.86 5.56 3.04
N GLN A 192 -9.61 5.81 1.98
CA GLN A 192 -9.34 5.22 0.68
C GLN A 192 -8.20 6.00 0.00
N ILE A 193 -7.31 5.26 -0.66
CA ILE A 193 -6.36 5.85 -1.61
C ILE A 193 -6.98 5.69 -2.99
N THR A 194 -7.44 6.79 -3.59
CA THR A 194 -8.12 6.81 -4.89
C THR A 194 -7.16 7.21 -6.01
N ASN A 195 -7.53 6.90 -7.27
CA ASN A 195 -6.75 7.23 -8.47
C ASN A 195 -5.35 6.59 -8.47
N LEU A 196 -5.22 5.43 -7.84
CA LEU A 196 -3.98 4.67 -7.80
C LEU A 196 -3.81 3.93 -9.13
N ALA A 197 -2.71 4.19 -9.83
CA ALA A 197 -2.32 3.42 -11.01
C ALA A 197 -1.92 1.98 -10.62
N ALA A 198 -1.94 1.07 -11.59
CA ALA A 198 -1.49 -0.29 -11.39
C ALA A 198 0.01 -0.33 -11.06
N GLY A 199 0.37 -1.07 -10.01
CA GLY A 199 1.76 -1.32 -9.65
C GLY A 199 2.49 -2.18 -10.70
N THR A 200 3.79 -1.98 -10.84
CA THR A 200 4.65 -2.71 -11.80
C THR A 200 5.75 -3.53 -11.12
N LYS A 201 6.08 -3.20 -9.87
CA LYS A 201 7.11 -3.88 -9.06
C LYS A 201 6.46 -4.53 -7.84
N ASP A 202 7.11 -5.52 -7.27
CA ASP A 202 6.62 -6.27 -6.10
C ASP A 202 6.41 -5.38 -4.86
N THR A 203 7.04 -4.22 -4.79
CA THR A 203 6.89 -3.24 -3.71
C THR A 203 5.85 -2.15 -4.00
N ASP A 204 5.21 -2.15 -5.17
CA ASP A 204 4.20 -1.18 -5.51
C ASP A 204 2.84 -1.55 -4.88
N ALA A 205 2.02 -0.54 -4.61
CA ALA A 205 0.67 -0.77 -4.13
C ALA A 205 -0.21 -1.35 -5.25
N VAL A 206 -1.05 -2.31 -4.88
CA VAL A 206 -2.00 -2.97 -5.78
C VAL A 206 -3.34 -2.24 -5.77
N ASN A 207 -3.89 -1.93 -6.95
CA ASN A 207 -5.24 -1.39 -7.06
C ASN A 207 -6.31 -2.49 -7.24
N VAL A 208 -7.57 -2.12 -7.07
CA VAL A 208 -8.72 -3.04 -7.18
C VAL A 208 -8.81 -3.69 -8.57
N ALA A 209 -8.40 -2.99 -9.64
CA ALA A 209 -8.43 -3.53 -10.99
C ALA A 209 -7.42 -4.70 -11.16
N GLN A 210 -6.23 -4.57 -10.58
CA GLN A 210 -5.25 -5.66 -10.57
C GLN A 210 -5.76 -6.87 -9.78
N LEU A 211 -6.38 -6.66 -8.62
CA LEU A 211 -6.96 -7.75 -7.82
C LEU A 211 -8.09 -8.46 -8.57
N ARG A 212 -8.95 -7.72 -9.29
CA ARG A 212 -10.02 -8.32 -10.12
C ARG A 212 -9.48 -9.12 -11.31
N ASN A 213 -8.26 -8.86 -11.74
CA ASN A 213 -7.60 -9.59 -12.83
C ASN A 213 -6.86 -10.85 -12.34
N VAL A 214 -6.88 -11.15 -11.04
CA VAL A 214 -6.33 -12.42 -10.53
C VAL A 214 -7.24 -13.55 -11.03
N ASN A 215 -6.67 -14.45 -11.85
CA ASN A 215 -7.38 -15.55 -12.46
C ASN A 215 -6.65 -16.88 -12.29
N LEU A 216 -7.40 -17.99 -12.35
CA LEU A 216 -6.89 -19.34 -12.41
C LEU A 216 -6.99 -19.85 -13.85
N LYS A 217 -5.86 -20.08 -14.51
CA LYS A 217 -5.82 -20.72 -15.82
C LYS A 217 -6.02 -22.23 -15.70
N ILE A 218 -6.90 -22.78 -16.52
CA ILE A 218 -7.17 -24.21 -16.58
C ILE A 218 -6.95 -24.71 -18.00
N ALA A 219 -6.53 -25.97 -18.15
CA ALA A 219 -6.36 -26.64 -19.43
C ALA A 219 -6.88 -28.07 -19.33
N GLY A 220 -7.42 -28.61 -20.41
CA GLY A 220 -7.84 -29.99 -20.57
C GLY A 220 -7.16 -30.64 -21.75
N ASN A 221 -7.46 -31.93 -22.01
CA ASN A 221 -6.96 -32.68 -23.18
C ASN A 221 -7.43 -32.06 -24.50
N THR A 222 -8.59 -31.44 -24.49
CA THR A 222 -9.16 -30.67 -25.57
C THR A 222 -9.55 -29.29 -25.06
N ASN A 223 -9.18 -28.25 -25.79
CA ASN A 223 -9.56 -26.88 -25.51
C ASN A 223 -10.49 -26.41 -26.62
N ASP A 224 -11.77 -26.28 -26.32
CA ASP A 224 -12.78 -25.92 -27.28
C ASP A 224 -13.15 -24.41 -27.29
N ASN A 225 -12.42 -23.57 -26.59
CA ASN A 225 -12.82 -22.19 -26.37
C ASN A 225 -11.74 -21.16 -26.64
N ASN A 226 -11.61 -20.71 -27.85
CA ASN A 226 -11.05 -19.37 -28.16
C ASN A 226 -10.14 -18.72 -27.10
N GLY A 227 -9.36 -19.52 -26.34
CA GLY A 227 -8.41 -19.05 -25.35
C GLY A 227 -8.97 -18.51 -24.03
N LYS A 228 -10.26 -18.72 -23.72
CA LYS A 228 -10.90 -18.27 -22.48
C LYS A 228 -11.04 -19.39 -21.45
N ASN A 229 -9.97 -20.10 -21.18
CA ASN A 229 -9.94 -21.18 -20.18
C ASN A 229 -9.37 -20.67 -18.85
N ASP A 230 -9.90 -19.55 -18.37
CA ASP A 230 -9.54 -18.96 -17.07
C ASP A 230 -10.79 -18.74 -16.21
N VAL A 231 -10.61 -18.84 -14.92
CA VAL A 231 -11.62 -18.54 -13.92
C VAL A 231 -11.23 -17.25 -13.20
N LEU A 232 -12.02 -16.20 -13.39
CA LEU A 232 -11.88 -14.94 -12.64
C LEU A 232 -12.37 -15.17 -11.22
N LEU A 233 -11.45 -15.17 -10.25
CA LEU A 233 -11.72 -15.56 -8.86
C LEU A 233 -12.72 -14.64 -8.13
N ASP A 234 -12.94 -13.41 -8.62
CA ASP A 234 -13.91 -12.47 -8.05
C ASP A 234 -15.34 -12.65 -8.60
N LYS A 235 -15.51 -13.34 -9.75
CA LYS A 235 -16.80 -13.40 -10.46
C LYS A 235 -17.27 -14.80 -10.84
N GLN A 236 -16.37 -15.77 -10.85
CA GLN A 236 -16.62 -17.10 -11.39
C GLN A 236 -16.26 -18.18 -10.38
N THR A 237 -16.94 -19.31 -10.49
CA THR A 237 -16.65 -20.51 -9.70
C THR A 237 -15.97 -21.55 -10.59
N LEU A 238 -14.83 -22.07 -10.15
CA LEU A 238 -14.27 -23.25 -10.80
C LEU A 238 -15.20 -24.44 -10.59
N THR A 239 -15.75 -24.96 -11.68
CA THR A 239 -16.59 -26.15 -11.66
C THR A 239 -15.86 -27.30 -12.37
N VAL A 240 -15.61 -28.37 -11.65
CA VAL A 240 -15.14 -29.64 -12.22
C VAL A 240 -16.37 -30.56 -12.34
N LYS A 241 -16.77 -30.88 -13.57
CA LYS A 241 -18.00 -31.62 -13.84
C LYS A 241 -17.68 -32.96 -14.52
N GLY A 242 -18.19 -34.05 -13.97
CA GLY A 242 -18.26 -35.34 -14.65
C GLY A 242 -19.43 -35.36 -15.63
N ASP A 243 -19.45 -36.35 -16.53
CA ASP A 243 -20.55 -36.57 -17.49
C ASP A 243 -21.83 -37.12 -16.84
N GLY A 244 -21.75 -37.54 -15.58
CA GLY A 244 -22.85 -38.10 -14.82
C GLY A 244 -23.17 -39.56 -15.16
N THR A 245 -22.61 -40.08 -16.25
CA THR A 245 -22.80 -41.47 -16.72
C THR A 245 -21.66 -42.37 -16.25
N TYR A 246 -20.43 -41.93 -16.48
CA TYR A 246 -19.22 -42.70 -16.15
C TYR A 246 -18.47 -42.12 -14.98
N VAL A 247 -18.45 -40.78 -14.88
CA VAL A 247 -17.73 -40.03 -13.84
C VAL A 247 -18.67 -39.10 -13.12
N THR A 248 -18.59 -39.10 -11.81
CA THR A 248 -19.27 -38.12 -10.94
C THR A 248 -18.26 -37.36 -10.11
N THR A 249 -18.59 -36.11 -9.78
CA THR A 249 -17.77 -35.25 -8.92
C THR A 249 -18.57 -34.76 -7.74
N LYS A 250 -17.91 -34.64 -6.59
CA LYS A 250 -18.47 -34.08 -5.37
C LYS A 250 -17.47 -33.07 -4.78
N ALA A 251 -17.91 -31.83 -4.62
CA ALA A 251 -17.15 -30.85 -3.86
C ALA A 251 -17.44 -31.03 -2.36
N ASN A 252 -16.39 -31.13 -1.57
CA ASN A 252 -16.47 -31.27 -0.11
C ASN A 252 -15.37 -30.45 0.54
N ASN A 253 -15.75 -29.37 1.21
CA ASN A 253 -14.82 -28.39 1.78
C ASN A 253 -13.79 -27.88 0.76
N GLN A 254 -12.55 -28.29 0.89
CA GLN A 254 -11.42 -27.84 0.05
C GLN A 254 -11.01 -28.91 -0.98
N THR A 255 -11.82 -29.96 -1.16
CA THR A 255 -11.54 -31.06 -2.08
C THR A 255 -12.62 -31.18 -3.15
N ILE A 256 -12.23 -31.66 -4.30
CA ILE A 256 -13.15 -32.13 -5.33
C ILE A 256 -12.85 -33.61 -5.54
N ASP A 257 -13.76 -34.47 -5.06
CA ASP A 257 -13.68 -35.90 -5.26
C ASP A 257 -14.15 -36.22 -6.68
N VAL A 258 -13.33 -36.87 -7.45
CA VAL A 258 -13.66 -37.36 -8.80
C VAL A 258 -13.72 -38.87 -8.73
N THR A 259 -14.91 -39.46 -8.95
CA THR A 259 -15.13 -40.90 -8.82
C THR A 259 -15.88 -41.45 -10.02
N LEU A 260 -15.68 -42.72 -10.30
CA LEU A 260 -16.56 -43.44 -11.24
C LEU A 260 -17.96 -43.56 -10.64
N THR A 261 -18.98 -43.51 -11.48
CA THR A 261 -20.35 -43.83 -11.06
C THR A 261 -20.45 -45.29 -10.62
N ASN A 262 -21.44 -45.66 -9.81
CA ASN A 262 -21.62 -47.04 -9.37
C ASN A 262 -21.84 -47.97 -10.57
N ASP A 263 -22.65 -47.56 -11.55
CA ASP A 263 -22.86 -48.29 -12.79
C ASP A 263 -21.57 -48.59 -13.54
N THR A 264 -20.63 -47.64 -13.55
CA THR A 264 -19.33 -47.82 -14.21
C THR A 264 -18.42 -48.77 -13.41
N LYS A 265 -18.42 -48.66 -12.08
CA LYS A 265 -17.70 -49.58 -11.19
C LYS A 265 -18.22 -50.99 -11.38
N ASP A 266 -19.56 -51.18 -11.33
CA ASP A 266 -20.19 -52.50 -11.51
C ASP A 266 -19.85 -53.10 -12.86
N LYS A 267 -19.83 -52.33 -13.94
CA LYS A 267 -19.41 -52.78 -15.27
C LYS A 267 -17.95 -53.21 -15.32
N ILE A 268 -17.07 -52.45 -14.64
CA ILE A 268 -15.63 -52.77 -14.56
C ILE A 268 -15.42 -54.04 -13.71
N ASP A 269 -16.05 -54.07 -12.53
CA ASP A 269 -15.91 -55.21 -11.59
C ASP A 269 -16.48 -56.49 -12.16
N ASN A 270 -17.55 -56.39 -12.98
CA ASN A 270 -18.17 -57.53 -13.66
C ASN A 270 -17.60 -57.81 -15.05
N ALA A 271 -16.63 -57.00 -15.55
CA ALA A 271 -15.98 -57.27 -16.81
C ALA A 271 -15.15 -58.57 -16.71
N ALA A 272 -15.16 -59.37 -17.77
CA ALA A 272 -14.39 -60.59 -17.82
C ALA A 272 -12.88 -60.27 -17.77
N ASN A 273 -12.17 -60.87 -16.83
CA ASN A 273 -10.71 -60.82 -16.80
C ASN A 273 -10.14 -61.55 -18.02
N LYS A 274 -8.93 -61.17 -18.42
CA LYS A 274 -8.26 -61.82 -19.56
C LYS A 274 -8.17 -63.35 -19.43
N ASP A 275 -8.05 -63.84 -18.21
CA ASP A 275 -8.01 -65.25 -17.86
C ASP A 275 -9.41 -65.82 -17.53
N LEU A 276 -10.46 -65.04 -17.66
CA LEU A 276 -11.85 -65.41 -17.34
C LEU A 276 -12.08 -65.80 -15.86
N SER A 277 -11.19 -65.44 -14.95
CA SER A 277 -11.24 -65.85 -13.54
C SER A 277 -12.44 -65.28 -12.80
N ASN A 278 -12.93 -64.09 -13.19
CA ASN A 278 -14.09 -63.43 -12.58
C ASN A 278 -15.44 -63.79 -13.24
N ILE A 279 -15.46 -64.62 -14.27
CA ILE A 279 -16.72 -65.06 -14.90
C ILE A 279 -17.33 -66.18 -14.07
N THR A 280 -18.63 -66.04 -13.77
CA THR A 280 -19.40 -67.09 -13.08
C THR A 280 -19.42 -68.39 -13.88
N ASN A 281 -19.68 -69.52 -13.21
CA ASN A 281 -19.79 -70.77 -13.89
C ASN A 281 -20.92 -70.78 -14.96
N VAL A 282 -21.96 -70.04 -14.76
CA VAL A 282 -23.03 -69.85 -15.78
C VAL A 282 -22.49 -69.11 -16.99
N GLY A 283 -21.74 -68.00 -16.77
CA GLY A 283 -21.10 -67.24 -17.83
C GLY A 283 -20.07 -68.10 -18.61
N LYS A 284 -19.25 -68.89 -17.92
CA LYS A 284 -18.32 -69.80 -18.55
C LYS A 284 -19.02 -70.84 -19.39
N LYS A 285 -20.14 -71.39 -18.91
CA LYS A 285 -20.98 -72.36 -19.68
C LYS A 285 -21.53 -71.67 -20.96
N ASN A 286 -22.04 -70.45 -20.85
CA ASN A 286 -22.54 -69.76 -22.01
C ASN A 286 -21.48 -69.47 -23.06
N ILE A 287 -20.26 -69.07 -22.64
CA ILE A 287 -19.12 -68.85 -23.52
C ILE A 287 -18.71 -70.15 -24.19
N THR A 288 -18.64 -71.22 -23.44
CA THR A 288 -18.31 -72.55 -23.97
C THR A 288 -19.38 -73.09 -24.94
N ALA A 289 -20.65 -72.74 -24.67
CA ALA A 289 -21.77 -73.11 -25.55
C ALA A 289 -21.72 -72.31 -26.90
N LEU A 290 -21.10 -71.10 -26.91
CA LEU A 290 -20.84 -70.35 -28.13
C LEU A 290 -19.69 -70.84 -28.98
N GLY A 291 -19.01 -71.90 -28.53
CA GLY A 291 -17.83 -72.48 -29.15
C GLY A 291 -17.75 -72.51 -30.65
N THR A 292 -16.60 -72.73 -31.18
CA THR A 292 -16.38 -72.79 -32.65
C THR A 292 -17.40 -73.61 -33.34
N ILE A 293 -18.25 -72.99 -34.18
CA ILE A 293 -19.13 -73.76 -35.07
C ILE A 293 -18.19 -74.41 -36.08
N VAL A 294 -18.02 -75.70 -35.90
CA VAL A 294 -17.36 -76.55 -36.92
C VAL A 294 -18.45 -77.04 -37.79
N GLU A 295 -18.55 -76.50 -39.01
CA GLU A 295 -19.45 -77.06 -40.00
C GLU A 295 -18.81 -78.31 -40.63
N ALA A 296 -19.64 -79.35 -40.73
CA ALA A 296 -19.21 -80.52 -41.38
C ALA A 296 -18.97 -80.25 -42.87
N GLY A 297 -17.72 -80.32 -43.30
CA GLY A 297 -17.38 -80.35 -44.71
C GLY A 297 -17.67 -81.71 -45.33
N HIS A 298 -17.53 -81.82 -46.68
CA HIS A 298 -17.71 -83.07 -47.40
C HIS A 298 -16.84 -84.17 -46.77
N ASN A 299 -17.47 -85.24 -46.36
CA ASN A 299 -16.85 -86.40 -45.72
C ASN A 299 -16.38 -86.22 -44.25
N VAL A 300 -16.87 -85.22 -43.50
CA VAL A 300 -16.65 -85.10 -42.05
C VAL A 300 -17.98 -85.29 -41.32
N THR A 301 -18.05 -86.28 -40.46
CA THR A 301 -19.21 -86.45 -39.53
C THR A 301 -18.85 -85.82 -38.19
N ILE A 302 -19.60 -84.84 -37.76
CA ILE A 302 -19.45 -84.28 -36.43
C ILE A 302 -20.36 -85.03 -35.47
N PRO A 303 -19.85 -85.82 -34.50
CA PRO A 303 -20.67 -86.44 -33.47
C PRO A 303 -21.50 -85.39 -32.71
N ALA A 304 -22.69 -85.76 -32.31
CA ALA A 304 -23.46 -84.91 -31.44
C ALA A 304 -22.67 -84.62 -30.15
N ALA A 305 -22.31 -83.38 -29.95
CA ALA A 305 -21.55 -82.96 -28.76
C ALA A 305 -22.46 -83.05 -27.51
N THR A 306 -22.04 -83.85 -26.54
CA THR A 306 -22.65 -83.88 -25.20
C THR A 306 -22.04 -82.73 -24.34
N VAL A 307 -22.87 -82.00 -23.67
CA VAL A 307 -22.44 -80.90 -22.74
C VAL A 307 -22.50 -81.51 -21.33
N ASP A 308 -21.41 -81.58 -20.66
CA ASP A 308 -21.39 -81.84 -19.23
C ASP A 308 -22.14 -80.71 -18.50
N THR A 309 -23.26 -80.95 -17.89
CA THR A 309 -24.12 -79.96 -17.23
C THR A 309 -23.52 -79.40 -15.97
N THR A 310 -22.42 -80.03 -15.45
CA THR A 310 -21.72 -79.57 -14.24
C THR A 310 -20.58 -78.63 -14.59
N THR A 311 -19.79 -78.94 -15.57
CA THR A 311 -18.59 -78.24 -15.97
C THR A 311 -18.80 -77.35 -17.20
N GLY A 312 -19.87 -77.58 -17.97
CA GLY A 312 -20.12 -76.89 -19.21
C GLY A 312 -19.25 -77.27 -20.37
N GLN A 313 -18.37 -78.31 -20.18
CA GLN A 313 -17.55 -78.79 -21.24
C GLN A 313 -18.39 -79.59 -22.27
N LYS A 314 -18.13 -79.41 -23.55
CA LYS A 314 -18.59 -80.23 -24.65
C LYS A 314 -17.55 -81.29 -24.90
N THR A 315 -17.91 -82.49 -24.88
CA THR A 315 -17.14 -83.66 -25.33
C THR A 315 -17.74 -84.23 -26.60
#